data_3b94cbb779ec40d679bd4f3ae3bf34b0
#
_entry.id   3b94cbb779ec40d679bd4f3ae3bf34b0
#
_cell.length_a   1.000
_cell.length_b   1.000
_cell.length_c   1.000
_cell.angle_alpha   90.00
_cell.angle_beta   90.00
_cell.angle_gamma   90.00
#
_symmetry.space_group_name_H-M   'P 1'
#
loop_
_entity.id
_entity.type
_entity.pdbx_description
1 polymer ?
#
loop_
_entity_poly.entity_id
_entity_poly.type
_entity_poly.pdbx_seq_one_letter_code
_entity_poly.pdbx_strand_id
1 'polypeptide(L)'
;MPIRICIIVDNPLRDLDGLVLVAWHLAKMNFHVYLVPMYAQISDVKAISPDFILANYVRANNVDTLKRFKALGIKIGVLDTEGVSGKNTDEFAKLVKKGMRDDIVDLYCLWGNNQYQSFTKYNVLPKHKIKVTGCPRYYFCNKSLVQALPSISDIDNYVLIN
;
A
#
# COMPACT_ATOMS: atom_id res chain seq x y z
N MET A 1 -9.57 -23.80 -0.14
CA MET A 1 -9.65 -22.81 -1.23
C MET A 1 -8.45 -21.87 -1.13
N PRO A 2 -7.88 -21.38 -2.23
CA PRO A 2 -6.80 -20.41 -2.15
C PRO A 2 -7.28 -19.11 -1.51
N ILE A 3 -6.37 -18.46 -0.77
CA ILE A 3 -6.66 -17.18 -0.10
C ILE A 3 -6.86 -16.10 -1.16
N ARG A 4 -7.92 -15.31 -1.01
CA ARG A 4 -8.28 -14.20 -1.90
C ARG A 4 -7.78 -12.88 -1.31
N ILE A 5 -7.04 -12.13 -2.11
CA ILE A 5 -6.44 -10.84 -1.71
C ILE A 5 -6.96 -9.75 -2.63
N CYS A 6 -7.55 -8.70 -2.09
CA CYS A 6 -7.82 -7.47 -2.82
C CYS A 6 -6.73 -6.44 -2.56
N ILE A 7 -6.18 -5.85 -3.60
CA ILE A 7 -5.23 -4.74 -3.54
C ILE A 7 -5.96 -3.48 -4.04
N ILE A 8 -6.08 -2.48 -3.19
CA ILE A 8 -6.78 -1.23 -3.52
C ILE A 8 -5.86 -0.32 -4.34
N VAL A 9 -6.29 0.02 -5.55
CA VAL A 9 -5.60 0.93 -6.47
C VAL A 9 -6.24 2.31 -6.36
N ASP A 10 -5.47 3.29 -5.88
CA ASP A 10 -5.91 4.68 -5.75
C ASP A 10 -5.71 5.45 -7.07
N ASN A 11 -4.47 5.68 -7.45
CA ASN A 11 -4.12 6.35 -8.68
C ASN A 11 -3.42 5.38 -9.66
N PRO A 12 -4.10 4.99 -10.77
CA PRO A 12 -3.52 4.02 -11.70
C PRO A 12 -2.18 4.50 -12.29
N LEU A 13 -2.07 5.77 -12.66
CA LEU A 13 -0.85 6.32 -13.27
C LEU A 13 0.34 6.34 -12.31
N ARG A 14 0.08 6.38 -11.02
CA ARG A 14 1.11 6.43 -9.98
C ARG A 14 1.45 5.07 -9.39
N ASP A 15 0.43 4.23 -9.17
CA ASP A 15 0.55 3.10 -8.26
C ASP A 15 0.43 1.74 -8.97
N LEU A 16 -0.23 1.68 -10.14
CA LEU A 16 -0.65 0.42 -10.75
C LEU A 16 0.52 -0.50 -11.05
N ASP A 17 1.60 0.00 -11.65
CA ASP A 17 2.74 -0.84 -12.04
C ASP A 17 3.37 -1.54 -10.83
N GLY A 18 3.59 -0.78 -9.75
CA GLY A 18 4.11 -1.34 -8.51
C GLY A 18 3.17 -2.36 -7.86
N LEU A 19 1.85 -2.10 -7.91
CA LEU A 19 0.84 -3.00 -7.35
C LEU A 19 0.65 -4.26 -8.20
N VAL A 20 0.78 -4.15 -9.53
CA VAL A 20 0.81 -5.32 -10.44
C VAL A 20 2.01 -6.22 -10.11
N LEU A 21 3.18 -5.65 -9.85
CA LEU A 21 4.35 -6.42 -9.44
C LEU A 21 4.08 -7.18 -8.12
N VAL A 22 3.47 -6.52 -7.13
CA VAL A 22 3.06 -7.19 -5.88
C VAL A 22 2.06 -8.30 -6.15
N ALA A 23 1.02 -8.01 -6.97
CA ALA A 23 0.00 -8.98 -7.34
C ALA A 23 0.59 -10.21 -8.04
N TRP A 24 1.53 -10.01 -8.96
CA TRP A 24 2.22 -11.07 -9.65
C TRP A 24 3.00 -11.99 -8.70
N HIS A 25 3.76 -11.42 -7.75
CA HIS A 25 4.47 -12.22 -6.77
C HIS A 25 3.53 -13.02 -5.88
N LEU A 26 2.44 -12.42 -5.41
CA LEU A 26 1.43 -13.10 -4.61
C LEU A 26 0.73 -14.22 -5.41
N ALA A 27 0.42 -13.99 -6.69
CA ALA A 27 -0.17 -15.00 -7.56
C ALA A 27 0.78 -16.20 -7.77
N LYS A 28 2.08 -15.97 -7.89
CA LYS A 28 3.10 -17.05 -7.92
C LYS A 28 3.16 -17.87 -6.62
N MET A 29 2.72 -17.30 -5.50
CA MET A 29 2.57 -17.99 -4.22
C MET A 29 1.21 -18.67 -4.05
N ASN A 30 0.44 -18.82 -5.14
CA ASN A 30 -0.88 -19.44 -5.19
C ASN A 30 -2.00 -18.70 -4.44
N PHE A 31 -1.88 -17.37 -4.31
CA PHE A 31 -2.98 -16.50 -3.89
C PHE A 31 -3.85 -16.10 -5.10
N HIS A 32 -5.14 -15.93 -4.88
CA HIS A 32 -6.02 -15.27 -5.83
C HIS A 32 -6.01 -13.77 -5.58
N VAL A 33 -5.47 -12.99 -6.49
CA VAL A 33 -5.24 -11.55 -6.31
C VAL A 33 -6.12 -10.73 -7.25
N TYR A 34 -6.77 -9.72 -6.69
CA TYR A 34 -7.67 -8.80 -7.40
C TYR A 34 -7.16 -7.37 -7.21
N LEU A 35 -6.94 -6.66 -8.30
CA LEU A 35 -6.67 -5.22 -8.28
C LEU A 35 -8.01 -4.49 -8.34
N VAL A 36 -8.32 -3.75 -7.29
CA VAL A 36 -9.64 -3.14 -7.08
C VAL A 36 -9.52 -1.61 -7.07
N PRO A 37 -10.18 -0.90 -7.98
CA PRO A 37 -10.17 0.56 -7.97
C PRO A 37 -10.76 1.11 -6.67
N MET A 38 -10.13 2.12 -6.10
CA MET A 38 -10.55 2.70 -4.82
C MET A 38 -12.02 3.20 -4.86
N TYR A 39 -12.46 3.76 -5.97
CA TYR A 39 -13.85 4.25 -6.10
C TYR A 39 -14.90 3.14 -6.15
N ALA A 40 -14.52 1.92 -6.53
CA ALA A 40 -15.41 0.75 -6.58
C ALA A 40 -15.17 -0.22 -5.42
N GLN A 41 -14.27 0.09 -4.47
CA GLN A 41 -13.83 -0.86 -3.45
C GLN A 41 -14.97 -1.46 -2.61
N ILE A 42 -16.04 -0.71 -2.33
CA ILE A 42 -17.15 -1.20 -1.50
C ILE A 42 -17.93 -2.30 -2.21
N SER A 43 -18.29 -2.09 -3.48
CA SER A 43 -19.01 -3.08 -4.29
C SER A 43 -18.16 -4.29 -4.61
N ASP A 44 -16.92 -4.05 -5.04
CA ASP A 44 -16.03 -5.09 -5.51
C ASP A 44 -15.54 -5.99 -4.37
N VAL A 45 -15.18 -5.42 -3.22
CA VAL A 45 -14.82 -6.18 -2.01
C VAL A 45 -16.00 -7.04 -1.55
N LYS A 46 -17.23 -6.51 -1.60
CA LYS A 46 -18.42 -7.28 -1.26
C LYS A 46 -18.64 -8.45 -2.23
N ALA A 47 -18.45 -8.24 -3.52
CA ALA A 47 -18.63 -9.27 -4.55
C ALA A 47 -17.54 -10.36 -4.48
N ILE A 48 -16.27 -9.95 -4.28
CA ILE A 48 -15.13 -10.86 -4.22
C ILE A 48 -15.11 -11.62 -2.89
N SER A 49 -15.54 -10.99 -1.78
CA SER A 49 -15.44 -11.51 -0.41
C SER A 49 -14.03 -12.00 -0.09
N PRO A 50 -13.01 -11.12 -0.09
CA PRO A 50 -11.62 -11.51 0.10
C PRO A 50 -11.33 -11.88 1.56
N ASP A 51 -10.27 -12.66 1.77
CA ASP A 51 -9.75 -12.99 3.09
C ASP A 51 -8.83 -11.86 3.63
N PHE A 52 -8.21 -11.10 2.71
CA PHE A 52 -7.27 -10.03 3.02
C PHE A 52 -7.43 -8.86 2.05
N ILE A 53 -7.34 -7.64 2.57
CA ILE A 53 -7.27 -6.41 1.79
C ILE A 53 -5.92 -5.75 2.04
N LEU A 54 -5.23 -5.36 0.96
CA LEU A 54 -4.09 -4.45 0.99
C LEU A 54 -4.58 -3.06 0.62
N ALA A 55 -4.82 -2.24 1.64
CA ALA A 55 -5.30 -0.87 1.49
C ALA A 55 -4.17 0.08 1.09
N ASN A 56 -4.50 1.11 0.34
CA ASN A 56 -3.57 2.14 -0.13
C ASN A 56 -3.12 3.11 0.96
N TYR A 57 -3.91 3.31 2.01
CA TYR A 57 -3.57 4.08 3.21
C TYR A 57 -4.58 3.85 4.33
N VAL A 58 -4.30 4.39 5.52
CA VAL A 58 -5.26 4.55 6.61
C VAL A 58 -5.21 5.99 7.12
N ARG A 59 -6.33 6.69 7.04
CA ARG A 59 -6.52 8.09 7.47
C ARG A 59 -7.94 8.25 7.99
N ALA A 60 -8.23 9.41 8.58
CA ALA A 60 -9.56 9.73 9.12
C ALA A 60 -10.68 9.63 8.07
N ASN A 61 -10.36 9.86 6.79
CA ASN A 61 -11.35 9.84 5.70
C ASN A 61 -11.73 8.44 5.20
N ASN A 62 -10.92 7.40 5.44
CA ASN A 62 -11.20 6.04 4.97
C ASN A 62 -11.29 5.00 6.09
N VAL A 63 -11.00 5.37 7.33
CA VAL A 63 -10.98 4.46 8.48
C VAL A 63 -12.33 3.75 8.70
N ASP A 64 -13.44 4.41 8.47
CA ASP A 64 -14.78 3.80 8.63
C ASP A 64 -15.07 2.75 7.55
N THR A 65 -14.56 2.92 6.34
CA THR A 65 -14.63 1.88 5.29
C THR A 65 -13.82 0.65 5.70
N LEU A 66 -12.60 0.85 6.20
CA LEU A 66 -11.75 -0.25 6.68
C LEU A 66 -12.37 -0.97 7.89
N LYS A 67 -13.03 -0.25 8.79
CA LYS A 67 -13.82 -0.85 9.90
C LYS A 67 -14.93 -1.77 9.39
N ARG A 68 -15.66 -1.34 8.37
CA ARG A 68 -16.71 -2.19 7.76
C ARG A 68 -16.12 -3.47 7.18
N PHE A 69 -14.98 -3.39 6.51
CA PHE A 69 -14.31 -4.59 6.00
C PHE A 69 -13.81 -5.49 7.15
N LYS A 70 -13.27 -4.89 8.20
CA LYS A 70 -12.85 -5.63 9.40
C LYS A 70 -14.01 -6.36 10.08
N ALA A 71 -15.18 -5.72 10.15
CA ALA A 71 -16.39 -6.33 10.72
C ALA A 71 -16.92 -7.53 9.91
N LEU A 72 -16.53 -7.64 8.64
CA LEU A 72 -16.80 -8.81 7.79
C LEU A 72 -15.78 -9.95 7.99
N GLY A 73 -14.86 -9.82 8.94
CA GLY A 73 -13.80 -10.80 9.20
C GLY A 73 -12.58 -10.68 8.29
N ILE A 74 -12.54 -9.67 7.41
CA ILE A 74 -11.44 -9.45 6.46
C ILE A 74 -10.23 -8.89 7.21
N LYS A 75 -9.04 -9.45 6.96
CA LYS A 75 -7.78 -8.89 7.48
C LYS A 75 -7.32 -7.71 6.65
N ILE A 76 -6.76 -6.69 7.32
CA ILE A 76 -6.37 -5.42 6.70
C ILE A 76 -4.86 -5.23 6.78
N GLY A 77 -4.20 -5.23 5.62
CA GLY A 77 -2.86 -4.71 5.45
C GLY A 77 -2.89 -3.30 4.88
N VAL A 78 -1.86 -2.52 5.13
CA VAL A 78 -1.68 -1.18 4.56
C VAL A 78 -0.34 -1.13 3.85
N LEU A 79 -0.36 -0.78 2.57
CA LEU A 79 0.80 -0.42 1.77
C LEU A 79 0.62 1.04 1.35
N ASP A 80 1.09 1.95 2.21
CA ASP A 80 0.78 3.37 2.07
C ASP A 80 1.38 3.96 0.79
N THR A 81 0.52 4.49 -0.07
CA THR A 81 0.92 5.09 -1.35
C THR A 81 1.45 6.52 -1.19
N GLU A 82 1.26 7.13 -0.02
CA GLU A 82 1.69 8.48 0.34
C GLU A 82 2.68 8.50 1.50
N GLY A 83 3.52 7.49 1.59
CA GLY A 83 4.42 7.26 2.73
C GLY A 83 5.44 8.35 3.02
N VAL A 84 5.55 9.37 2.17
CA VAL A 84 6.36 10.58 2.38
C VAL A 84 5.52 11.85 2.51
N SER A 85 4.22 11.72 2.76
CA SER A 85 3.37 12.88 3.02
C SER A 85 3.74 13.53 4.35
N GLY A 86 3.86 14.85 4.34
CA GLY A 86 4.33 15.62 5.49
C GLY A 86 5.80 16.06 5.37
N LYS A 87 6.24 16.95 6.28
CA LYS A 87 7.61 17.51 6.26
C LYS A 87 8.68 16.48 6.62
N ASN A 88 8.31 15.45 7.38
CA ASN A 88 9.22 14.40 7.84
C ASN A 88 8.44 13.16 8.31
N THR A 89 9.17 12.07 8.60
CA THR A 89 8.60 10.80 9.04
C THR A 89 7.85 10.87 10.37
N ASP A 90 8.21 11.82 11.25
CA ASP A 90 7.53 12.02 12.53
C ASP A 90 6.12 12.60 12.33
N GLU A 91 5.98 13.59 11.44
CA GLU A 91 4.66 14.14 11.08
C GLU A 91 3.77 13.09 10.41
N PHE A 92 4.35 12.31 9.51
CA PHE A 92 3.67 11.20 8.88
C PHE A 92 3.16 10.18 9.91
N ALA A 93 4.01 9.77 10.87
CA ALA A 93 3.62 8.84 11.93
C ALA A 93 2.47 9.40 12.81
N LYS A 94 2.52 10.70 13.16
CA LYS A 94 1.44 11.37 13.90
C LYS A 94 0.14 11.43 13.10
N LEU A 95 0.21 11.71 11.80
CA LEU A 95 -0.94 11.74 10.90
C LEU A 95 -1.62 10.38 10.84
N VAL A 96 -0.84 9.31 10.64
CA VAL A 96 -1.36 7.94 10.62
C VAL A 96 -1.99 7.60 11.97
N LYS A 97 -1.31 7.89 13.09
CA LYS A 97 -1.83 7.64 14.43
C LYS A 97 -3.16 8.36 14.68
N LYS A 98 -3.28 9.60 14.23
CA LYS A 98 -4.52 10.39 14.37
C LYS A 98 -5.69 9.78 13.58
N GLY A 99 -5.41 9.23 12.41
CA GLY A 99 -6.42 8.57 11.56
C GLY A 99 -6.75 7.15 12.02
N MET A 100 -5.78 6.49 12.68
CA MET A 100 -5.95 5.12 13.13
C MET A 100 -6.69 5.08 14.46
N ARG A 101 -7.83 4.41 14.45
CA ARG A 101 -8.64 4.13 15.65
C ARG A 101 -8.80 2.63 15.76
N ASP A 102 -8.66 2.12 16.99
CA ASP A 102 -8.84 0.72 17.30
C ASP A 102 -7.84 -0.23 16.59
N ASP A 103 -8.05 -1.53 16.72
CA ASP A 103 -7.18 -2.56 16.16
C ASP A 103 -7.61 -2.98 14.74
N ILE A 104 -7.76 -2.00 13.84
CA ILE A 104 -8.25 -2.23 12.48
C ILE A 104 -7.18 -2.89 11.62
N VAL A 105 -5.93 -2.42 11.73
CA VAL A 105 -4.82 -2.84 10.88
C VAL A 105 -4.12 -4.08 11.44
N ASP A 106 -3.99 -5.10 10.63
CA ASP A 106 -3.26 -6.33 10.96
C ASP A 106 -1.79 -6.28 10.51
N LEU A 107 -1.48 -5.52 9.43
CA LEU A 107 -0.15 -5.36 8.88
C LEU A 107 0.04 -3.95 8.33
N TYR A 108 1.13 -3.28 8.65
CA TYR A 108 1.52 -2.02 8.05
C TYR A 108 2.89 -2.12 7.39
N CYS A 109 2.93 -1.91 6.07
CA CYS A 109 4.13 -1.96 5.25
C CYS A 109 4.74 -0.56 5.15
N LEU A 110 5.94 -0.39 5.70
CA LEU A 110 6.67 0.88 5.69
C LEU A 110 7.73 0.92 4.59
N TRP A 111 7.99 2.10 4.06
CA TRP A 111 8.97 2.30 2.99
C TRP A 111 10.42 2.21 3.45
N GLY A 112 10.70 2.50 4.73
CA GLY A 112 12.06 2.47 5.22
C GLY A 112 12.20 2.55 6.74
N ASN A 113 13.43 2.41 7.20
CA ASN A 113 13.76 2.37 8.62
C ASN A 113 13.44 3.68 9.37
N ASN A 114 13.56 4.84 8.72
CA ASN A 114 13.21 6.12 9.34
C ASN A 114 11.73 6.17 9.73
N GLN A 115 10.85 5.66 8.84
CA GLN A 115 9.42 5.52 9.16
C GLN A 115 9.20 4.54 10.32
N TYR A 116 9.91 3.41 10.32
CA TYR A 116 9.82 2.42 11.41
C TYR A 116 10.21 3.03 12.76
N GLN A 117 11.27 3.82 12.82
CA GLN A 117 11.69 4.53 14.02
C GLN A 117 10.61 5.50 14.50
N SER A 118 10.04 6.31 13.59
CA SER A 118 8.97 7.24 13.92
C SER A 118 7.69 6.52 14.37
N PHE A 119 7.30 5.44 13.70
CA PHE A 119 6.13 4.63 14.10
C PHE A 119 6.30 4.02 15.48
N THR A 120 7.50 3.55 15.80
CA THR A 120 7.84 3.02 17.13
C THR A 120 7.86 4.12 18.19
N LYS A 121 8.48 5.26 17.90
CA LYS A 121 8.57 6.43 18.78
C LYS A 121 7.18 6.95 19.20
N TYR A 122 6.26 7.00 18.27
CA TYR A 122 4.90 7.49 18.51
C TYR A 122 3.89 6.40 18.87
N ASN A 123 4.33 5.14 19.00
CA ASN A 123 3.44 4.00 19.29
C ASN A 123 2.23 3.99 18.36
N VAL A 124 2.47 4.03 17.05
CA VAL A 124 1.40 4.06 16.03
C VAL A 124 0.69 2.71 15.97
N LEU A 125 1.45 1.62 16.02
CA LEU A 125 0.98 0.23 16.03
C LEU A 125 1.95 -0.65 16.84
N PRO A 126 1.48 -1.81 17.34
CA PRO A 126 2.35 -2.84 17.90
C PRO A 126 3.43 -3.27 16.89
N LYS A 127 4.67 -3.43 17.34
CA LYS A 127 5.83 -3.74 16.49
C LYS A 127 5.63 -4.97 15.58
N HIS A 128 4.93 -6.00 16.08
CA HIS A 128 4.70 -7.22 15.31
C HIS A 128 3.80 -7.00 14.06
N LYS A 129 3.01 -5.92 14.05
CA LYS A 129 2.17 -5.52 12.92
C LYS A 129 2.88 -4.63 11.91
N ILE A 130 4.12 -4.23 12.17
CA ILE A 130 4.89 -3.31 11.32
C ILE A 130 5.98 -4.08 10.59
N LYS A 131 6.08 -3.89 9.28
CA LYS A 131 7.15 -4.44 8.44
C LYS A 131 7.74 -3.35 7.57
N VAL A 132 9.06 -3.34 7.42
CA VAL A 132 9.75 -2.50 6.43
C VAL A 132 9.86 -3.32 5.14
N THR A 133 9.13 -2.91 4.12
CA THR A 133 9.01 -3.63 2.84
C THR A 133 9.55 -2.84 1.65
N GLY A 134 9.78 -1.54 1.83
CA GLY A 134 10.00 -0.64 0.72
C GLY A 134 8.67 -0.18 0.08
N CYS A 135 8.79 0.55 -1.02
CA CYS A 135 7.67 1.01 -1.82
C CYS A 135 7.74 0.36 -3.22
N PRO A 136 6.73 -0.42 -3.64
CA PRO A 136 6.75 -1.12 -4.92
C PRO A 136 6.94 -0.20 -6.12
N ARG A 137 6.39 1.01 -6.07
CA ARG A 137 6.52 2.03 -7.11
C ARG A 137 7.99 2.35 -7.45
N TYR A 138 8.87 2.40 -6.45
CA TYR A 138 10.28 2.69 -6.64
C TYR A 138 11.12 1.47 -7.00
N TYR A 139 10.52 0.28 -7.01
CA TYR A 139 11.24 -0.94 -7.41
C TYR A 139 11.73 -0.88 -8.86
N PHE A 140 10.96 -0.21 -9.74
CA PHE A 140 11.33 0.02 -11.13
C PHE A 140 12.50 0.98 -11.32
N CYS A 141 12.93 1.70 -10.27
CA CYS A 141 14.17 2.47 -10.28
C CYS A 141 15.43 1.60 -10.12
N ASN A 142 15.29 0.29 -9.92
CA ASN A 142 16.42 -0.63 -9.87
C ASN A 142 16.98 -0.85 -11.29
N LYS A 143 18.30 -0.72 -11.45
CA LYS A 143 18.99 -0.84 -12.74
C LYS A 143 18.64 -2.09 -13.53
N SER A 144 18.46 -3.24 -12.85
CA SER A 144 18.10 -4.51 -13.51
C SER A 144 16.69 -4.51 -14.10
N LEU A 145 15.75 -3.71 -13.56
CA LEU A 145 14.40 -3.60 -14.07
C LEU A 145 14.22 -2.45 -15.06
N VAL A 146 14.96 -1.37 -14.89
CA VAL A 146 14.99 -0.25 -15.87
C VAL A 146 15.38 -0.80 -17.26
N GLN A 147 16.27 -1.75 -17.34
CA GLN A 147 16.66 -2.39 -18.62
C GLN A 147 15.55 -3.23 -19.26
N ALA A 148 14.58 -3.68 -18.49
CA ALA A 148 13.43 -4.44 -18.97
C ALA A 148 12.24 -3.55 -19.39
N LEU A 149 12.28 -2.26 -19.05
CA LEU A 149 11.24 -1.30 -19.47
C LEU A 149 11.49 -0.88 -20.92
N PRO A 150 10.42 -0.61 -21.71
CA PRO A 150 10.58 -0.02 -23.03
C PRO A 150 11.39 1.28 -22.93
N SER A 151 12.46 1.41 -23.72
CA SER A 151 13.19 2.67 -23.75
C SER A 151 12.28 3.77 -24.31
N ILE A 152 12.14 4.85 -23.58
CA ILE A 152 11.56 6.09 -24.11
C ILE A 152 12.67 6.73 -24.97
N SER A 153 12.78 6.22 -26.21
CA SER A 153 13.94 6.48 -27.08
C SER A 153 14.03 7.89 -27.67
N ASP A 154 13.04 8.75 -27.41
CA ASP A 154 12.94 10.02 -28.17
C ASP A 154 13.27 11.27 -27.34
N ILE A 155 13.80 11.11 -26.11
CA ILE A 155 14.18 12.26 -25.28
C ILE A 155 15.66 12.17 -24.93
N ASP A 156 16.52 12.68 -25.80
CA ASP A 156 17.98 12.64 -25.62
C ASP A 156 18.50 13.63 -24.57
N ASN A 157 17.81 14.73 -24.33
CA ASN A 157 18.20 15.72 -23.33
C ASN A 157 16.96 16.33 -22.68
N TYR A 158 16.74 16.06 -21.41
CA TYR A 158 15.67 16.71 -20.65
C TYR A 158 16.18 17.26 -19.32
N VAL A 159 15.59 18.37 -18.90
CA VAL A 159 15.74 18.92 -17.56
C VAL A 159 14.44 18.66 -16.81
N LEU A 160 14.51 17.88 -15.74
CA LEU A 160 13.38 17.70 -14.83
C LEU A 160 13.29 18.93 -13.93
N ILE A 161 12.23 19.71 -14.08
CA ILE A 161 11.88 20.81 -13.16
C ILE A 161 10.84 20.26 -12.19
N ASN A 162 11.19 20.28 -10.91
CA ASN A 162 10.35 19.78 -9.82
C ASN A 162 9.78 20.97 -9.04
#